data_27ab0769edf9377491e2760eeb5c40ec
#
_entry.id   27ab0769edf9377491e2760eeb5c40ec
#
_cell.length_a   1.000
_cell.length_b   1.000
_cell.length_c   1.000
_cell.angle_alpha   90.00
_cell.angle_beta   90.00
_cell.angle_gamma   90.00
#
_symmetry.space_group_name_H-M   'P 1'
#
loop_
_entity.id
_entity.type
_entity.pdbx_description
1 polymer ?
#
loop_
_entity_poly.entity_id
_entity_poly.type
_entity_poly.pdbx_seq_one_letter_code
_entity_poly.pdbx_strand_id
1 'polypeptide(L)'
;MFSINQNDLRGIAETHGLEPSDNFALLGIGQVSAVYTLNNQVVIRVALDDTLPTEIYEQEAKIIGLARALSIRTPAVLGNGTVLGRPYVLLERVWGQNLGSLMLEPRDVPEVYRALGRDLARWHLRPAADSDLLSDLPRDSHADPRPGLAHLIERGFLPLEGTRWLERWLDRLAPHAASPQCLRVVHGDARPSNVLVSGDLAYQALLDWGDAQWADPASEFALMPLRAVPFALEGYRELRPDAGDEVNEARILWYHLSWAMYALERPTSLERTWSAPPAGRLLELLHFFVDGPSSEWLKWVP
;
A
#
# COMPACT_ATOMS: atom_id res chain seq x y z
N MET A 1 -13.55 -17.67 -18.35
CA MET A 1 -12.18 -17.28 -18.73
C MET A 1 -12.21 -15.79 -19.05
N PHE A 2 -11.47 -14.96 -18.33
CA PHE A 2 -11.41 -13.52 -18.59
C PHE A 2 -10.87 -13.29 -20.01
N SER A 3 -11.59 -12.54 -20.83
CA SER A 3 -11.19 -12.23 -22.20
C SER A 3 -11.78 -10.87 -22.58
N ILE A 4 -10.94 -9.86 -22.58
CA ILE A 4 -11.19 -8.56 -23.22
C ILE A 4 -10.39 -8.58 -24.52
N ASN A 5 -11.06 -8.32 -25.60
CA ASN A 5 -10.45 -8.26 -26.92
C ASN A 5 -10.10 -6.81 -27.33
N GLN A 6 -9.39 -6.67 -28.44
CA GLN A 6 -8.96 -5.35 -28.93
C GLN A 6 -10.13 -4.44 -29.28
N ASN A 7 -11.27 -4.98 -29.72
CA ASN A 7 -12.44 -4.16 -30.05
C ASN A 7 -13.07 -3.57 -28.78
N ASP A 8 -13.09 -4.34 -27.67
CA ASP A 8 -13.57 -3.85 -26.38
C ASP A 8 -12.68 -2.70 -25.88
N LEU A 9 -11.35 -2.86 -25.98
CA LEU A 9 -10.39 -1.80 -25.58
C LEU A 9 -10.51 -0.56 -26.48
N ARG A 10 -10.74 -0.76 -27.78
CA ARG A 10 -11.00 0.34 -28.72
C ARG A 10 -12.28 1.10 -28.35
N GLY A 11 -13.37 0.37 -28.03
CA GLY A 11 -14.62 0.97 -27.58
C GLY A 11 -14.45 1.81 -26.31
N ILE A 12 -13.62 1.36 -25.36
CA ILE A 12 -13.24 2.15 -24.19
C ILE A 12 -12.54 3.46 -24.62
N ALA A 13 -11.53 3.37 -25.47
CA ALA A 13 -10.78 4.54 -25.93
C ALA A 13 -11.69 5.57 -26.64
N GLU A 14 -12.55 5.11 -27.55
CA GLU A 14 -13.51 5.94 -28.28
C GLU A 14 -14.51 6.64 -27.34
N THR A 15 -15.00 5.92 -26.31
CA THR A 15 -15.93 6.47 -25.32
C THR A 15 -15.35 7.69 -24.60
N HIS A 16 -14.02 7.70 -24.40
CA HIS A 16 -13.31 8.79 -23.72
C HIS A 16 -12.62 9.77 -24.69
N GLY A 17 -12.95 9.73 -25.97
CA GLY A 17 -12.41 10.67 -26.98
C GLY A 17 -10.91 10.50 -27.21
N LEU A 18 -10.35 9.33 -26.90
CA LEU A 18 -8.96 9.01 -27.22
C LEU A 18 -8.85 8.63 -28.69
N GLU A 19 -7.70 8.96 -29.31
CA GLU A 19 -7.44 8.61 -30.71
C GLU A 19 -7.58 7.09 -30.92
N PRO A 20 -8.35 6.65 -31.92
CA PRO A 20 -8.44 5.23 -32.26
C PRO A 20 -7.05 4.67 -32.58
N SER A 21 -6.67 3.62 -31.92
CA SER A 21 -5.40 2.95 -32.13
C SER A 21 -5.59 1.47 -31.93
N ASP A 22 -4.87 0.68 -32.70
CA ASP A 22 -4.77 -0.78 -32.51
C ASP A 22 -3.56 -1.20 -31.66
N ASN A 23 -2.82 -0.22 -31.14
CA ASN A 23 -1.63 -0.47 -30.35
C ASN A 23 -1.96 -0.64 -28.85
N PHE A 24 -2.68 -1.71 -28.54
CA PHE A 24 -2.92 -2.16 -27.17
C PHE A 24 -1.94 -3.25 -26.81
N ALA A 25 -1.35 -3.16 -25.62
CA ALA A 25 -0.49 -4.21 -25.07
C ALA A 25 -0.90 -4.53 -23.64
N LEU A 26 -0.96 -5.81 -23.28
CA LEU A 26 -1.13 -6.26 -21.92
C LEU A 26 0.17 -5.97 -21.14
N LEU A 27 0.09 -5.16 -20.09
CA LEU A 27 1.21 -4.89 -19.19
C LEU A 27 1.32 -5.93 -18.09
N GLY A 28 0.19 -6.47 -17.63
CA GLY A 28 0.15 -7.49 -16.60
C GLY A 28 -1.26 -7.83 -16.16
N ILE A 29 -1.36 -8.91 -15.37
CA ILE A 29 -2.59 -9.33 -14.71
C ILE A 29 -2.28 -9.39 -13.23
N GLY A 30 -3.00 -8.56 -12.46
CA GLY A 30 -2.96 -8.54 -10.99
C GLY A 30 -3.98 -9.51 -10.38
N GLN A 31 -4.22 -9.37 -9.09
CA GLN A 31 -5.20 -10.21 -8.38
C GLN A 31 -6.63 -9.87 -8.78
N VAL A 32 -6.94 -8.59 -9.01
CA VAL A 32 -8.30 -8.11 -9.25
C VAL A 32 -8.49 -7.46 -10.62
N SER A 33 -7.41 -7.11 -11.33
CA SER A 33 -7.48 -6.40 -12.61
C SER A 33 -6.45 -6.87 -13.63
N ALA A 34 -6.82 -6.78 -14.91
CA ALA A 34 -5.91 -6.82 -16.04
C ALA A 34 -5.54 -5.38 -16.43
N VAL A 35 -4.27 -5.15 -16.71
CA VAL A 35 -3.71 -3.82 -17.01
C VAL A 35 -3.20 -3.81 -18.45
N TYR A 36 -3.76 -2.93 -19.24
CA TYR A 36 -3.40 -2.72 -20.64
C TYR A 36 -2.80 -1.32 -20.81
N THR A 37 -2.02 -1.14 -21.87
CA THR A 37 -1.61 0.19 -22.34
C THR A 37 -2.14 0.47 -23.73
N LEU A 38 -2.48 1.72 -23.98
CA LEU A 38 -2.83 2.23 -25.28
C LEU A 38 -1.78 3.25 -25.70
N ASN A 39 -1.15 3.04 -26.88
CA ASN A 39 -0.12 3.94 -27.46
C ASN A 39 1.02 4.29 -26.50
N ASN A 40 1.27 3.46 -25.51
CA ASN A 40 2.23 3.77 -24.43
C ASN A 40 1.97 5.07 -23.65
N GLN A 41 0.79 5.67 -23.74
CA GLN A 41 0.44 6.93 -23.06
C GLN A 41 -0.67 6.78 -22.03
N VAL A 42 -1.55 5.80 -22.23
CA VAL A 42 -2.70 5.54 -21.38
C VAL A 42 -2.61 4.14 -20.81
N VAL A 43 -3.00 3.99 -19.56
CA VAL A 43 -3.18 2.70 -18.89
C VAL A 43 -4.66 2.46 -18.69
N ILE A 44 -5.12 1.27 -19.05
CA ILE A 44 -6.49 0.81 -18.88
C ILE A 44 -6.45 -0.35 -17.88
N ARG A 45 -7.04 -0.16 -16.71
CA ARG A 45 -7.23 -1.25 -15.72
C ARG A 45 -8.66 -1.73 -15.82
N VAL A 46 -8.86 -3.02 -16.05
CA VAL A 46 -10.19 -3.64 -16.18
C VAL A 46 -10.31 -4.75 -15.15
N ALA A 47 -11.41 -4.77 -14.41
CA ALA A 47 -11.66 -5.80 -13.41
C ALA A 47 -11.70 -7.21 -14.03
N LEU A 48 -11.08 -8.19 -13.34
CA LEU A 48 -11.12 -9.60 -13.74
C LEU A 48 -12.49 -10.25 -13.43
N ASP A 49 -13.18 -9.73 -12.44
CA ASP A 49 -14.48 -10.19 -11.97
C ASP A 49 -15.58 -9.23 -12.41
N ASP A 50 -16.67 -9.75 -12.98
CA ASP A 50 -17.85 -8.99 -13.37
C ASP A 50 -18.85 -8.79 -12.22
N THR A 51 -18.58 -9.39 -11.05
CA THR A 51 -19.36 -9.18 -9.82
C THR A 51 -18.85 -8.00 -8.99
N LEU A 52 -17.69 -7.43 -9.34
CA LEU A 52 -17.17 -6.26 -8.64
C LEU A 52 -18.08 -5.05 -8.87
N PRO A 53 -18.44 -4.31 -7.79
CA PRO A 53 -19.21 -3.09 -7.92
C PRO A 53 -18.51 -2.05 -8.79
N THR A 54 -19.25 -1.36 -9.66
CA THR A 54 -18.69 -0.30 -10.54
C THR A 54 -18.13 0.86 -9.74
N GLU A 55 -18.70 1.10 -8.57
CA GLU A 55 -18.35 2.16 -7.62
C GLU A 55 -16.90 2.08 -7.12
N ILE A 56 -16.28 0.89 -7.16
CA ILE A 56 -14.87 0.71 -6.72
C ILE A 56 -13.93 1.64 -7.49
N TYR A 57 -14.00 1.63 -8.83
CA TYR A 57 -13.12 2.48 -9.64
C TYR A 57 -13.58 3.94 -9.67
N GLU A 58 -14.86 4.22 -9.47
CA GLU A 58 -15.34 5.59 -9.27
C GLU A 58 -14.79 6.19 -7.98
N GLN A 59 -14.76 5.39 -6.91
CA GLN A 59 -14.20 5.81 -5.62
C GLN A 59 -12.68 5.99 -5.72
N GLU A 60 -11.96 5.04 -6.34
CA GLU A 60 -10.51 5.16 -6.57
C GLU A 60 -10.21 6.43 -7.41
N ALA A 61 -10.99 6.71 -8.45
CA ALA A 61 -10.83 7.89 -9.28
C ALA A 61 -11.00 9.20 -8.48
N LYS A 62 -11.97 9.26 -7.55
CA LYS A 62 -12.16 10.41 -6.65
C LYS A 62 -10.94 10.59 -5.74
N ILE A 63 -10.44 9.51 -5.15
CA ILE A 63 -9.29 9.53 -4.25
C ILE A 63 -8.05 10.03 -4.99
N ILE A 64 -7.78 9.50 -6.18
CA ILE A 64 -6.67 9.95 -7.04
C ILE A 64 -6.79 11.44 -7.34
N GLY A 65 -8.00 11.91 -7.66
CA GLY A 65 -8.26 13.34 -7.90
C GLY A 65 -7.89 14.21 -6.69
N LEU A 66 -8.27 13.81 -5.50
CA LEU A 66 -7.92 14.49 -4.24
C LEU A 66 -6.40 14.43 -3.97
N ALA A 67 -5.76 13.28 -4.19
CA ALA A 67 -4.33 13.13 -4.02
C ALA A 67 -3.54 14.07 -4.96
N ARG A 68 -3.95 14.18 -6.21
CA ARG A 68 -3.35 15.12 -7.18
C ARG A 68 -3.55 16.59 -6.78
N ALA A 69 -4.72 16.93 -6.25
CA ALA A 69 -4.98 18.29 -5.74
C ALA A 69 -4.04 18.68 -4.60
N LEU A 70 -3.54 17.70 -3.84
CA LEU A 70 -2.53 17.86 -2.80
C LEU A 70 -1.07 17.77 -3.34
N SER A 71 -0.89 17.78 -4.67
CA SER A 71 0.41 17.64 -5.32
C SER A 71 1.14 16.33 -4.99
N ILE A 72 0.38 15.28 -4.69
CA ILE A 72 0.91 13.93 -4.55
C ILE A 72 1.15 13.36 -5.95
N ARG A 73 2.29 12.71 -6.13
CA ARG A 73 2.65 12.10 -7.41
C ARG A 73 1.87 10.82 -7.61
N THR A 74 0.87 10.87 -8.47
CA THR A 74 0.02 9.72 -8.86
C THR A 74 -0.51 9.96 -10.28
N PRO A 75 -0.85 8.90 -11.04
CA PRO A 75 -1.41 9.05 -12.38
C PRO A 75 -2.65 9.96 -12.40
N ALA A 76 -2.87 10.71 -13.47
CA ALA A 76 -4.15 11.39 -13.69
C ALA A 76 -5.21 10.36 -14.11
N VAL A 77 -6.43 10.53 -13.60
CA VAL A 77 -7.60 9.79 -14.11
C VAL A 77 -8.09 10.47 -15.38
N LEU A 78 -8.16 9.71 -16.47
CA LEU A 78 -8.66 10.15 -17.77
C LEU A 78 -10.13 9.78 -17.97
N GLY A 79 -10.62 8.77 -17.23
CA GLY A 79 -12.00 8.33 -17.25
C GLY A 79 -12.20 7.01 -16.52
N ASN A 80 -13.45 6.62 -16.34
CA ASN A 80 -13.85 5.33 -15.82
C ASN A 80 -15.19 4.91 -16.46
N GLY A 81 -15.58 3.67 -16.28
CA GLY A 81 -16.83 3.14 -16.80
C GLY A 81 -16.92 1.63 -16.70
N THR A 82 -17.76 1.04 -17.54
CA THR A 82 -17.94 -0.41 -17.61
C THR A 82 -17.77 -0.93 -19.04
N VAL A 83 -17.17 -2.11 -19.17
CA VAL A 83 -17.07 -2.86 -20.41
C VAL A 83 -17.44 -4.32 -20.16
N LEU A 84 -18.38 -4.87 -20.92
CA LEU A 84 -18.88 -6.25 -20.72
C LEU A 84 -19.32 -6.52 -19.27
N GLY A 85 -19.94 -5.54 -18.61
CA GLY A 85 -20.34 -5.62 -17.21
C GLY A 85 -19.21 -5.49 -16.18
N ARG A 86 -17.98 -5.23 -16.63
CA ARG A 86 -16.79 -5.10 -15.76
C ARG A 86 -16.38 -3.64 -15.62
N PRO A 87 -16.15 -3.15 -14.41
CA PRO A 87 -15.64 -1.80 -14.21
C PRO A 87 -14.23 -1.66 -14.76
N TYR A 88 -13.91 -0.46 -15.27
CA TYR A 88 -12.57 -0.08 -15.68
C TYR A 88 -12.25 1.36 -15.26
N VAL A 89 -10.95 1.65 -15.21
CA VAL A 89 -10.41 3.01 -15.05
C VAL A 89 -9.32 3.25 -16.08
N LEU A 90 -9.34 4.46 -16.67
CA LEU A 90 -8.29 4.97 -17.56
C LEU A 90 -7.41 5.93 -16.78
N LEU A 91 -6.12 5.71 -16.87
CA LEU A 91 -5.10 6.49 -16.19
C LEU A 91 -4.06 6.99 -17.18
N GLU A 92 -3.52 8.16 -16.92
CA GLU A 92 -2.28 8.62 -17.55
C GLU A 92 -1.17 7.59 -17.26
N ARG A 93 -0.36 7.26 -18.25
CA ARG A 93 0.79 6.41 -18.02
C ARG A 93 1.92 7.21 -17.39
N VAL A 94 2.28 6.87 -16.15
CA VAL A 94 3.51 7.35 -15.54
C VAL A 94 4.65 6.42 -15.96
N TRP A 95 5.72 7.00 -16.46
CA TRP A 95 6.91 6.24 -16.86
C TRP A 95 7.79 5.94 -15.65
N GLY A 96 8.22 4.70 -15.56
CA GLY A 96 9.07 4.26 -14.47
C GLY A 96 9.12 2.74 -14.37
N GLN A 97 9.95 2.27 -13.45
CA GLN A 97 10.04 0.87 -13.07
C GLN A 97 9.39 0.69 -11.69
N ASN A 98 8.75 -0.45 -11.50
CA ASN A 98 8.20 -0.81 -10.21
C ASN A 98 9.35 -1.08 -9.20
N LEU A 99 9.39 -0.32 -8.11
CA LEU A 99 10.45 -0.42 -7.11
C LEU A 99 10.55 -1.83 -6.52
N GLY A 100 9.41 -2.51 -6.30
CA GLY A 100 9.38 -3.86 -5.76
C GLY A 100 10.00 -4.90 -6.70
N SER A 101 10.05 -4.64 -8.01
CA SER A 101 10.67 -5.53 -9.00
C SER A 101 12.19 -5.40 -9.08
N LEU A 102 12.74 -4.30 -8.58
CA LEU A 102 14.18 -4.01 -8.65
C LEU A 102 15.00 -4.75 -7.58
N MET A 103 14.34 -5.32 -6.57
CA MET A 103 14.99 -6.05 -5.47
C MET A 103 16.15 -5.28 -4.81
N LEU A 104 16.02 -3.95 -4.71
CA LEU A 104 17.02 -3.09 -4.09
C LEU A 104 16.86 -3.08 -2.57
N GLU A 105 17.98 -2.93 -1.86
CA GLU A 105 17.95 -2.67 -0.43
C GLU A 105 17.42 -1.25 -0.16
N PRO A 106 16.57 -1.04 0.86
CA PRO A 106 16.04 0.30 1.15
C PRO A 106 17.10 1.38 1.33
N ARG A 107 18.27 1.02 1.90
CA ARG A 107 19.42 1.93 2.08
C ARG A 107 20.06 2.40 0.78
N ASP A 108 19.83 1.71 -0.33
CA ASP A 108 20.37 2.08 -1.63
C ASP A 108 19.49 3.13 -2.33
N VAL A 109 18.24 3.30 -1.85
CA VAL A 109 17.25 4.24 -2.41
C VAL A 109 16.55 5.08 -1.34
N PRO A 110 17.26 5.66 -0.37
CA PRO A 110 16.66 6.35 0.76
C PRO A 110 15.78 7.55 0.32
N GLU A 111 16.18 8.26 -0.74
CA GLU A 111 15.43 9.41 -1.25
C GLU A 111 14.06 9.04 -1.83
N VAL A 112 13.92 7.83 -2.37
CA VAL A 112 12.63 7.32 -2.84
C VAL A 112 11.67 7.22 -1.65
N TYR A 113 12.11 6.62 -0.54
CA TYR A 113 11.28 6.46 0.64
C TYR A 113 11.02 7.80 1.35
N ARG A 114 11.99 8.74 1.40
CA ARG A 114 11.74 10.09 1.91
C ARG A 114 10.69 10.81 1.08
N ALA A 115 10.76 10.70 -0.25
CA ALA A 115 9.78 11.31 -1.14
C ALA A 115 8.39 10.69 -0.97
N LEU A 116 8.30 9.36 -0.84
CA LEU A 116 7.06 8.66 -0.50
C LEU A 116 6.51 9.14 0.85
N GLY A 117 7.35 9.22 1.88
CA GLY A 117 6.96 9.72 3.20
C GLY A 117 6.38 11.14 3.17
N ARG A 118 6.95 12.04 2.36
CA ARG A 118 6.38 13.39 2.15
C ARG A 118 5.00 13.34 1.49
N ASP A 119 4.79 12.45 0.53
CA ASP A 119 3.48 12.31 -0.14
C ASP A 119 2.44 11.72 0.82
N LEU A 120 2.80 10.73 1.63
CA LEU A 120 1.92 10.21 2.69
C LEU A 120 1.59 11.29 3.74
N ALA A 121 2.56 12.14 4.11
CA ALA A 121 2.31 13.26 5.02
C ALA A 121 1.30 14.26 4.43
N ARG A 122 1.44 14.63 3.15
CA ARG A 122 0.46 15.49 2.44
C ARG A 122 -0.92 14.87 2.46
N TRP A 123 -1.00 13.57 2.20
CA TRP A 123 -2.27 12.84 2.21
C TRP A 123 -2.94 12.85 3.58
N HIS A 124 -2.18 12.65 4.65
CA HIS A 124 -2.69 12.69 6.03
C HIS A 124 -3.00 14.12 6.53
N LEU A 125 -2.41 15.18 5.92
CA LEU A 125 -2.72 16.59 6.20
C LEU A 125 -3.95 17.11 5.46
N ARG A 126 -4.63 16.28 4.69
CA ARG A 126 -5.81 16.65 3.90
C ARG A 126 -6.81 17.48 4.73
N PRO A 127 -7.43 18.52 4.10
CA PRO A 127 -8.44 19.34 4.77
C PRO A 127 -9.62 18.51 5.29
N ALA A 128 -10.16 18.90 6.45
CA ALA A 128 -11.34 18.26 7.04
C ALA A 128 -12.59 18.34 6.12
N ALA A 129 -12.67 19.34 5.25
CA ALA A 129 -13.75 19.49 4.27
C ALA A 129 -13.85 18.30 3.29
N ASP A 130 -12.76 17.58 3.05
CA ASP A 130 -12.75 16.40 2.18
C ASP A 130 -13.30 15.15 2.89
N SER A 131 -13.53 15.22 4.20
CA SER A 131 -14.01 14.06 4.98
C SER A 131 -15.38 13.59 4.54
N ASP A 132 -16.26 14.49 4.11
CA ASP A 132 -17.60 14.15 3.62
C ASP A 132 -17.53 13.37 2.31
N LEU A 133 -16.56 13.70 1.44
CA LEU A 133 -16.33 13.00 0.16
C LEU A 133 -15.79 11.58 0.36
N LEU A 134 -15.23 11.30 1.53
CA LEU A 134 -14.55 10.04 1.87
C LEU A 134 -15.25 9.33 3.04
N SER A 135 -16.48 9.76 3.41
CA SER A 135 -17.26 9.20 4.53
C SER A 135 -17.58 7.71 4.33
N ASP A 136 -17.76 7.30 3.08
CA ASP A 136 -18.16 5.95 2.69
C ASP A 136 -16.97 4.97 2.60
N LEU A 137 -15.73 5.46 2.81
CA LEU A 137 -14.56 4.59 2.84
C LEU A 137 -14.65 3.59 4.00
N PRO A 138 -14.15 2.36 3.78
CA PRO A 138 -14.01 1.39 4.85
C PRO A 138 -13.27 1.99 6.06
N ARG A 139 -13.57 1.44 7.24
CA ARG A 139 -12.85 1.74 8.47
C ARG A 139 -12.13 0.50 8.95
N ASP A 140 -10.83 0.62 9.19
CA ASP A 140 -10.08 -0.46 9.80
C ASP A 140 -10.66 -0.76 11.20
N SER A 141 -10.82 -2.05 11.49
CA SER A 141 -11.30 -2.53 12.78
C SER A 141 -10.31 -2.28 13.93
N HIS A 142 -9.05 -2.01 13.60
CA HIS A 142 -7.97 -1.84 14.57
C HIS A 142 -7.93 -2.98 15.59
N ALA A 143 -8.00 -4.21 15.08
CA ALA A 143 -8.07 -5.40 15.93
C ALA A 143 -6.76 -5.61 16.68
N ASP A 144 -6.88 -5.94 17.98
CA ASP A 144 -5.74 -6.39 18.79
C ASP A 144 -5.23 -7.74 18.25
N PRO A 145 -3.95 -7.87 17.89
CA PRO A 145 -3.42 -9.11 17.34
C PRO A 145 -3.18 -10.20 18.39
N ARG A 146 -3.14 -9.87 19.69
CA ARG A 146 -2.81 -10.82 20.77
C ARG A 146 -3.76 -12.04 20.85
N PRO A 147 -5.09 -11.91 20.66
CA PRO A 147 -5.97 -13.07 20.61
C PRO A 147 -5.61 -14.09 19.52
N GLY A 148 -5.01 -13.66 18.42
CA GLY A 148 -4.55 -14.53 17.34
C GLY A 148 -3.36 -15.44 17.71
N LEU A 149 -2.59 -15.09 18.75
CA LEU A 149 -1.43 -15.88 19.18
C LEU A 149 -1.81 -17.32 19.59
N ALA A 150 -2.91 -17.51 20.29
CA ALA A 150 -3.38 -18.84 20.68
C ALA A 150 -3.67 -19.71 19.45
N HIS A 151 -4.29 -19.13 18.43
CA HIS A 151 -4.58 -19.83 17.19
C HIS A 151 -3.30 -20.25 16.44
N LEU A 152 -2.27 -19.41 16.43
CA LEU A 152 -0.98 -19.75 15.81
C LEU A 152 -0.29 -20.94 16.49
N ILE A 153 -0.45 -21.11 17.83
CA ILE A 153 0.03 -22.29 18.56
C ILE A 153 -0.77 -23.53 18.15
N GLU A 154 -2.10 -23.44 18.20
CA GLU A 154 -3.00 -24.56 17.88
C GLU A 154 -2.77 -25.10 16.47
N ARG A 155 -2.47 -24.21 15.53
CA ARG A 155 -2.16 -24.54 14.15
C ARG A 155 -0.70 -24.97 13.94
N GLY A 156 0.15 -24.88 14.95
CA GLY A 156 1.56 -25.28 14.86
C GLY A 156 2.47 -24.32 14.09
N PHE A 157 2.04 -23.08 13.85
CA PHE A 157 2.87 -22.06 13.20
C PHE A 157 3.93 -21.50 14.13
N LEU A 158 3.67 -21.43 15.42
CA LEU A 158 4.58 -20.92 16.44
C LEU A 158 4.71 -21.87 17.62
N PRO A 159 5.93 -22.04 18.18
CA PRO A 159 6.12 -22.74 19.43
C PRO A 159 5.65 -21.88 20.61
N LEU A 160 5.24 -22.52 21.70
CA LEU A 160 4.74 -21.84 22.90
C LEU A 160 5.70 -20.76 23.43
N GLU A 161 7.00 -21.05 23.43
CA GLU A 161 8.02 -20.10 23.92
C GLU A 161 8.11 -18.85 23.04
N GLY A 162 8.14 -19.04 21.71
CA GLY A 162 8.14 -17.93 20.75
C GLY A 162 6.88 -17.09 20.86
N THR A 163 5.73 -17.72 21.07
CA THR A 163 4.45 -17.00 21.26
C THR A 163 4.47 -16.14 22.51
N ARG A 164 4.95 -16.67 23.65
CA ARG A 164 5.08 -15.90 24.89
C ARG A 164 6.05 -14.72 24.75
N TRP A 165 7.08 -14.86 23.91
CA TRP A 165 7.98 -13.75 23.60
C TRP A 165 7.28 -12.67 22.78
N LEU A 166 6.53 -13.05 21.75
CA LEU A 166 5.72 -12.11 20.95
C LEU A 166 4.64 -11.42 21.78
N GLU A 167 3.98 -12.16 22.67
CA GLU A 167 2.99 -11.61 23.60
C GLU A 167 3.60 -10.50 24.47
N ARG A 168 4.76 -10.76 25.11
CA ARG A 168 5.46 -9.72 25.88
C ARG A 168 5.84 -8.50 25.04
N TRP A 169 6.20 -8.72 23.78
CA TRP A 169 6.50 -7.61 22.88
C TRP A 169 5.26 -6.77 22.59
N LEU A 170 4.17 -7.42 22.23
CA LEU A 170 2.88 -6.73 22.00
C LEU A 170 2.37 -6.04 23.27
N ASP A 171 2.52 -6.66 24.47
CA ASP A 171 2.16 -6.03 25.75
C ASP A 171 2.97 -4.75 26.01
N ARG A 172 4.25 -4.74 25.64
CA ARG A 172 5.08 -3.54 25.73
C ARG A 172 4.64 -2.43 24.78
N LEU A 173 4.17 -2.77 23.58
CA LEU A 173 3.70 -1.82 22.58
C LEU A 173 2.27 -1.34 22.83
N ALA A 174 1.42 -2.17 23.43
CA ALA A 174 -0.01 -1.93 23.57
C ALA A 174 -0.38 -0.57 24.21
N PRO A 175 0.29 -0.04 25.26
CA PRO A 175 -0.01 1.27 25.82
C PRO A 175 0.13 2.42 24.82
N HIS A 176 0.92 2.21 23.77
CA HIS A 176 1.22 3.20 22.73
C HIS A 176 0.45 2.98 21.43
N ALA A 177 -0.06 1.77 21.21
CA ALA A 177 -0.52 1.33 19.89
C ALA A 177 -1.90 0.67 19.86
N ALA A 178 -2.39 0.11 20.97
CA ALA A 178 -3.63 -0.69 20.97
C ALA A 178 -4.90 0.10 20.65
N SER A 179 -4.85 1.43 20.68
CA SER A 179 -5.96 2.31 20.28
C SER A 179 -5.44 3.47 19.44
N PRO A 180 -6.01 3.76 18.27
CA PRO A 180 -5.59 4.90 17.47
C PRO A 180 -5.97 6.21 18.20
N GLN A 181 -5.06 7.17 18.20
CA GLN A 181 -5.29 8.51 18.70
C GLN A 181 -6.28 9.27 17.81
N CYS A 182 -6.11 9.09 16.50
CA CYS A 182 -7.02 9.61 15.48
C CYS A 182 -7.02 8.65 14.27
N LEU A 183 -8.10 8.68 13.51
CA LEU A 183 -8.14 8.01 12.21
C LEU A 183 -7.82 9.02 11.12
N ARG A 184 -7.04 8.59 10.15
CA ARG A 184 -6.78 9.30 8.89
C ARG A 184 -7.22 8.40 7.73
N VAL A 185 -7.50 8.98 6.58
CA VAL A 185 -7.58 8.15 5.40
C VAL A 185 -6.15 7.83 4.96
N VAL A 186 -5.80 6.57 5.05
CA VAL A 186 -4.52 6.03 4.58
C VAL A 186 -4.63 5.62 3.12
N HIS A 187 -3.50 5.47 2.43
CA HIS A 187 -3.47 4.87 1.10
C HIS A 187 -3.86 3.38 1.16
N GLY A 188 -3.45 2.71 2.23
CA GLY A 188 -3.80 1.33 2.53
C GLY A 188 -2.95 0.28 1.82
N ASP A 189 -2.12 0.66 0.83
CA ASP A 189 -1.22 -0.25 0.11
C ASP A 189 0.08 0.42 -0.39
N ALA A 190 0.72 1.25 0.45
CA ALA A 190 1.96 1.97 0.11
C ALA A 190 3.20 1.06 0.10
N ARG A 191 3.11 -0.10 -0.56
CA ARG A 191 4.22 -1.07 -0.69
C ARG A 191 5.11 -0.76 -1.89
N PRO A 192 6.36 -1.26 -1.94
CA PRO A 192 7.27 -1.01 -3.06
C PRO A 192 6.73 -1.40 -4.44
N SER A 193 5.83 -2.40 -4.52
CA SER A 193 5.17 -2.79 -5.77
C SER A 193 4.22 -1.72 -6.33
N ASN A 194 3.81 -0.75 -5.51
CA ASN A 194 2.96 0.36 -5.91
C ASN A 194 3.73 1.68 -6.06
N VAL A 195 5.07 1.62 -5.98
CA VAL A 195 5.95 2.77 -6.16
C VAL A 195 6.67 2.68 -7.50
N LEU A 196 6.56 3.73 -8.32
CA LEU A 196 7.33 3.87 -9.56
C LEU A 196 8.56 4.75 -9.33
N VAL A 197 9.67 4.32 -9.94
CA VAL A 197 10.94 5.07 -9.96
C VAL A 197 11.44 5.19 -11.40
N SER A 198 12.13 6.29 -11.71
CA SER A 198 12.78 6.50 -13.00
C SER A 198 14.04 5.61 -13.16
N GLY A 199 14.67 5.65 -14.32
CA GLY A 199 15.90 4.88 -14.58
C GLY A 199 17.09 5.31 -13.71
N ASP A 200 17.08 6.52 -13.19
CA ASP A 200 18.05 7.06 -12.22
C ASP A 200 17.56 6.92 -10.76
N LEU A 201 16.57 6.07 -10.53
CA LEU A 201 16.00 5.76 -9.22
C LEU A 201 15.34 6.95 -8.49
N ALA A 202 14.87 7.96 -9.21
CA ALA A 202 14.05 9.02 -8.61
C ALA A 202 12.58 8.60 -8.48
N TYR A 203 11.95 8.92 -7.36
CA TYR A 203 10.53 8.65 -7.11
C TYR A 203 9.64 9.35 -8.15
N GLN A 204 8.78 8.60 -8.82
CA GLN A 204 7.89 9.08 -9.87
C GLN A 204 6.41 9.13 -9.44
N ALA A 205 5.90 8.05 -8.85
CA ALA A 205 4.50 7.99 -8.45
C ALA A 205 4.21 6.90 -7.42
N LEU A 206 3.14 7.12 -6.65
CA LEU A 206 2.43 6.12 -5.88
C LEU A 206 1.17 5.70 -6.65
N LEU A 207 0.99 4.40 -6.83
CA LEU A 207 -0.08 3.76 -7.60
C LEU A 207 -1.06 3.03 -6.68
N ASP A 208 -2.22 2.68 -7.24
CA ASP A 208 -3.18 1.74 -6.65
C ASP A 208 -3.81 2.23 -5.35
N TRP A 209 -4.75 3.19 -5.48
CA TRP A 209 -5.46 3.82 -4.38
C TRP A 209 -6.76 3.10 -3.98
N GLY A 210 -6.98 1.89 -4.51
CA GLY A 210 -8.20 1.11 -4.27
C GLY A 210 -8.38 0.62 -2.84
N ASP A 211 -7.28 0.51 -2.07
CA ASP A 211 -7.30 0.06 -0.66
C ASP A 211 -7.38 1.21 0.35
N ALA A 212 -7.65 2.43 -0.13
CA ALA A 212 -7.76 3.58 0.77
C ALA A 212 -8.89 3.42 1.78
N GLN A 213 -8.60 3.71 3.05
CA GLN A 213 -9.53 3.50 4.15
C GLN A 213 -9.25 4.44 5.33
N TRP A 214 -10.21 4.58 6.23
CA TRP A 214 -10.00 5.22 7.51
C TRP A 214 -9.27 4.27 8.44
N ALA A 215 -8.04 4.60 8.82
CA ALA A 215 -7.23 3.78 9.69
C ALA A 215 -6.30 4.64 10.57
N ASP A 216 -5.58 3.97 11.46
CA ASP A 216 -4.45 4.56 12.16
C ASP A 216 -3.36 4.94 11.14
N PRO A 217 -2.89 6.18 11.09
CA PRO A 217 -1.88 6.60 10.13
C PRO A 217 -0.54 5.84 10.27
N ALA A 218 -0.25 5.24 11.41
CA ALA A 218 0.94 4.41 11.60
C ALA A 218 0.85 3.07 10.82
N SER A 219 -0.37 2.59 10.52
CA SER A 219 -0.57 1.35 9.76
C SER A 219 -0.02 1.45 8.33
N GLU A 220 0.01 2.65 7.76
CA GLU A 220 0.57 2.94 6.43
C GLU A 220 2.01 2.45 6.28
N PHE A 221 2.82 2.63 7.33
CA PHE A 221 4.24 2.27 7.33
C PHE A 221 4.49 0.78 7.46
N ALA A 222 3.51 -0.01 7.87
CA ALA A 222 3.64 -1.47 7.94
C ALA A 222 3.51 -2.18 6.58
N LEU A 223 3.22 -1.44 5.52
CA LEU A 223 3.07 -1.99 4.16
C LEU A 223 4.37 -1.89 3.34
N MET A 224 5.37 -1.19 3.85
CA MET A 224 6.71 -1.16 3.30
C MET A 224 7.68 -2.02 4.14
N PRO A 225 8.85 -2.43 3.62
CA PRO A 225 9.86 -3.11 4.43
C PRO A 225 10.23 -2.28 5.65
N LEU A 226 10.34 -2.89 6.83
CA LEU A 226 10.64 -2.16 8.06
C LEU A 226 11.95 -1.38 7.95
N ARG A 227 12.96 -1.91 7.22
CA ARG A 227 14.23 -1.22 6.95
C ARG A 227 14.07 0.05 6.08
N ALA A 228 12.94 0.19 5.36
CA ALA A 228 12.62 1.40 4.61
C ALA A 228 11.95 2.47 5.46
N VAL A 229 11.27 2.05 6.53
CA VAL A 229 10.45 2.94 7.37
C VAL A 229 11.22 4.12 7.95
N PRO A 230 12.45 3.99 8.47
CA PRO A 230 13.20 5.15 8.98
C PRO A 230 13.32 6.28 7.94
N PHE A 231 13.61 5.96 6.69
CA PHE A 231 13.71 6.96 5.60
C PHE A 231 12.34 7.56 5.26
N ALA A 232 11.29 6.75 5.21
CA ALA A 232 9.94 7.24 4.98
C ALA A 232 9.47 8.17 6.12
N LEU A 233 9.78 7.83 7.38
CA LEU A 233 9.48 8.66 8.54
C LEU A 233 10.25 9.98 8.53
N GLU A 234 11.51 10.00 8.11
CA GLU A 234 12.25 11.25 7.92
C GLU A 234 11.47 12.19 7.01
N GLY A 235 11.11 11.73 5.80
CA GLY A 235 10.34 12.55 4.86
C GLY A 235 8.94 12.92 5.35
N TYR A 236 8.27 12.03 6.07
CA TYR A 236 6.96 12.29 6.67
C TYR A 236 7.03 13.39 7.72
N ARG A 237 8.02 13.32 8.62
CA ARG A 237 8.22 14.27 9.72
C ARG A 237 8.71 15.65 9.26
N GLU A 238 9.30 15.77 8.06
CA GLU A 238 9.60 17.08 7.45
C GLU A 238 8.32 17.94 7.31
N LEU A 239 7.19 17.33 6.96
CA LEU A 239 5.91 18.01 6.78
C LEU A 239 4.99 17.88 7.99
N ARG A 240 5.22 16.91 8.86
CA ARG A 240 4.46 16.62 10.07
C ARG A 240 5.35 16.45 11.30
N PRO A 241 6.05 17.51 11.72
CA PRO A 241 6.93 17.45 12.90
C PRO A 241 6.17 17.18 14.21
N ASP A 242 4.86 17.45 14.23
CA ASP A 242 3.92 17.27 15.34
C ASP A 242 3.26 15.85 15.39
N ALA A 243 3.53 15.01 14.40
CA ALA A 243 2.86 13.71 14.30
C ALA A 243 3.43 12.61 15.23
N GLY A 244 4.32 12.93 16.15
CA GLY A 244 5.01 11.94 17.00
C GLY A 244 4.09 11.04 17.83
N ASP A 245 2.93 11.50 18.23
CA ASP A 245 1.94 10.70 18.97
C ASP A 245 1.06 9.86 18.02
N GLU A 246 0.78 10.35 16.81
CA GLU A 246 -0.02 9.66 15.81
C GLU A 246 0.80 8.58 15.07
N VAL A 247 2.07 8.89 14.74
CA VAL A 247 2.96 8.03 13.96
C VAL A 247 4.31 7.93 14.67
N ASN A 248 4.45 6.90 15.51
CA ASN A 248 5.69 6.61 16.22
C ASN A 248 6.14 5.15 16.01
N GLU A 249 7.36 4.86 16.40
CA GLU A 249 8.01 3.57 16.19
C GLU A 249 7.27 2.42 16.88
N ALA A 250 6.67 2.64 18.07
CA ALA A 250 5.90 1.62 18.76
C ALA A 250 4.64 1.22 18.00
N ARG A 251 3.91 2.22 17.47
CA ARG A 251 2.69 1.98 16.68
C ARG A 251 3.02 1.26 15.37
N ILE A 252 4.09 1.67 14.71
CA ILE A 252 4.53 1.04 13.46
C ILE A 252 4.95 -0.41 13.72
N LEU A 253 5.72 -0.68 14.78
CA LEU A 253 6.11 -2.05 15.16
C LEU A 253 4.88 -2.91 15.50
N TRP A 254 3.87 -2.35 16.18
CA TRP A 254 2.61 -3.05 16.43
C TRP A 254 1.97 -3.57 15.14
N TYR A 255 1.86 -2.72 14.12
CA TYR A 255 1.29 -3.12 12.84
C TYR A 255 2.19 -4.10 12.07
N HIS A 256 3.51 -3.92 12.10
CA HIS A 256 4.43 -4.87 11.49
C HIS A 256 4.32 -6.27 12.14
N LEU A 257 4.23 -6.35 13.45
CA LEU A 257 4.01 -7.61 14.17
C LEU A 257 2.65 -8.21 13.84
N SER A 258 1.59 -7.40 13.84
CA SER A 258 0.24 -7.85 13.48
C SER A 258 0.21 -8.47 12.09
N TRP A 259 0.77 -7.78 11.10
CA TRP A 259 0.86 -8.30 9.74
C TRP A 259 1.79 -9.50 9.60
N ALA A 260 2.86 -9.57 10.38
CA ALA A 260 3.77 -10.72 10.36
C ALA A 260 3.08 -11.98 10.90
N MET A 261 2.31 -11.86 11.97
CA MET A 261 1.52 -12.98 12.51
C MET A 261 0.43 -13.43 11.54
N TYR A 262 -0.34 -12.49 10.99
CA TYR A 262 -1.35 -12.79 9.98
C TYR A 262 -0.76 -13.48 8.74
N ALA A 263 0.44 -13.08 8.32
CA ALA A 263 1.09 -13.65 7.15
C ALA A 263 1.48 -15.13 7.33
N LEU A 264 1.70 -15.60 8.57
CA LEU A 264 2.07 -16.99 8.83
C LEU A 264 1.00 -17.99 8.38
N GLU A 265 -0.26 -17.59 8.40
CA GLU A 265 -1.40 -18.44 8.01
C GLU A 265 -1.69 -18.38 6.50
N ARG A 266 -1.03 -17.50 5.76
CA ARG A 266 -1.25 -17.37 4.33
C ARG A 266 -0.71 -18.59 3.58
N PRO A 267 -1.36 -19.00 2.48
CA PRO A 267 -0.80 -20.01 1.61
C PRO A 267 0.55 -19.54 1.05
N THR A 268 1.43 -20.49 0.78
CA THR A 268 2.71 -20.19 0.12
C THR A 268 2.48 -19.55 -1.24
N SER A 269 3.26 -18.52 -1.54
CA SER A 269 3.23 -17.82 -2.82
C SER A 269 4.57 -17.95 -3.53
N LEU A 270 4.53 -18.07 -4.85
CA LEU A 270 5.72 -18.03 -5.71
C LEU A 270 6.17 -16.60 -6.03
N GLU A 271 5.39 -15.60 -5.61
CA GLU A 271 5.79 -14.21 -5.74
C GLU A 271 7.07 -13.95 -4.93
N ARG A 272 7.97 -13.13 -5.51
CA ARG A 272 9.29 -12.82 -4.92
C ARG A 272 9.32 -11.50 -4.14
N THR A 273 8.15 -10.95 -3.81
CA THR A 273 8.09 -9.74 -3.00
C THR A 273 8.45 -10.05 -1.54
N TRP A 274 9.01 -9.08 -0.83
CA TRP A 274 9.48 -9.26 0.55
C TRP A 274 8.40 -9.78 1.52
N SER A 275 7.13 -9.49 1.26
CA SER A 275 6.00 -9.83 2.13
C SER A 275 5.16 -11.01 1.62
N ALA A 276 5.45 -11.57 0.44
CA ALA A 276 4.66 -12.64 -0.15
C ALA A 276 4.84 -14.01 0.57
N PRO A 277 6.08 -14.46 0.90
CA PRO A 277 6.25 -15.68 1.68
C PRO A 277 5.70 -15.53 3.10
N PRO A 278 5.07 -16.55 3.70
CA PRO A 278 4.49 -16.48 5.05
C PRO A 278 5.47 -15.95 6.12
N ALA A 279 6.73 -16.40 6.10
CA ALA A 279 7.74 -15.94 7.05
C ALA A 279 8.42 -14.62 6.65
N GLY A 280 8.14 -14.06 5.47
CA GLY A 280 8.88 -12.91 4.93
C GLY A 280 8.86 -11.70 5.85
N ARG A 281 7.70 -11.38 6.43
CA ARG A 281 7.55 -10.25 7.36
C ARG A 281 8.27 -10.46 8.68
N LEU A 282 8.32 -11.68 9.21
CA LEU A 282 9.10 -12.00 10.42
C LEU A 282 10.60 -11.91 10.15
N LEU A 283 11.05 -12.38 8.98
CA LEU A 283 12.45 -12.26 8.57
C LEU A 283 12.85 -10.80 8.38
N GLU A 284 11.97 -9.95 7.87
CA GLU A 284 12.20 -8.52 7.74
C GLU A 284 12.38 -7.84 9.11
N LEU A 285 11.53 -8.18 10.10
CA LEU A 285 11.69 -7.71 11.48
C LEU A 285 13.05 -8.14 12.06
N LEU A 286 13.41 -9.42 11.91
CA LEU A 286 14.68 -9.94 12.38
C LEU A 286 15.85 -9.21 11.72
N HIS A 287 15.83 -9.07 10.39
CA HIS A 287 16.87 -8.39 9.64
C HIS A 287 17.04 -6.95 10.10
N PHE A 288 15.94 -6.20 10.26
CA PHE A 288 15.98 -4.82 10.75
C PHE A 288 16.71 -4.69 12.09
N PHE A 289 16.42 -5.56 13.06
CA PHE A 289 17.05 -5.48 14.38
C PHE A 289 18.48 -6.02 14.40
N VAL A 290 18.83 -6.97 13.53
CA VAL A 290 20.21 -7.44 13.36
C VAL A 290 21.09 -6.37 12.71
N ASP A 291 20.56 -5.57 11.81
CA ASP A 291 21.28 -4.44 11.21
C ASP A 291 21.53 -3.27 12.18
N GLY A 292 20.96 -3.31 13.38
CA GLY A 292 21.20 -2.34 14.44
C GLY A 292 20.55 -0.99 14.20
N PRO A 293 19.22 -0.89 14.25
CA PRO A 293 18.52 0.38 14.09
C PRO A 293 18.84 1.35 15.23
N SER A 294 18.41 2.60 15.09
CA SER A 294 18.61 3.64 16.10
C SER A 294 17.96 3.28 17.46
N SER A 295 18.40 3.96 18.53
CA SER A 295 17.86 3.80 19.88
C SER A 295 16.35 4.01 19.96
N GLU A 296 15.79 4.83 19.06
CA GLU A 296 14.34 5.08 18.99
C GLU A 296 13.53 3.81 18.68
N TRP A 297 14.12 2.86 17.97
CA TRP A 297 13.51 1.55 17.69
C TRP A 297 13.88 0.51 18.75
N LEU A 298 15.16 0.50 19.16
CA LEU A 298 15.67 -0.51 20.11
C LEU A 298 14.97 -0.47 21.48
N LYS A 299 14.53 0.70 21.93
CA LYS A 299 13.80 0.85 23.20
C LYS A 299 12.47 0.08 23.25
N TRP A 300 11.94 -0.36 22.09
CA TRP A 300 10.67 -1.06 21.99
C TRP A 300 10.79 -2.59 21.93
N VAL A 301 11.99 -3.12 21.80
CA VAL A 301 12.24 -4.58 21.86
C VAL A 301 12.16 -5.05 23.30
N PRO A 302 11.52 -6.23 23.60
CA PRO A 302 11.39 -6.75 24.95
C PRO A 302 12.72 -7.19 25.56
#